data_f575cba16c5952bb66d515e4afcc8ba8
#
_entry.id   f575cba16c5952bb66d515e4afcc8ba8
#
_cell.length_a   1.000
_cell.length_b   1.000
_cell.length_c   1.000
_cell.angle_alpha   90.00
_cell.angle_beta   90.00
_cell.angle_gamma   90.00
#
_symmetry.space_group_name_H-M   'P 1'
#
loop_
_entity.id
_entity.type
_entity.pdbx_description
1 polymer ?
#
loop_
_entity_poly.entity_id
_entity_poly.type
_entity_poly.pdbx_seq_one_letter_code
_entity_poly.pdbx_strand_id
1 'polypeptide(L)'
;ITSMIEKESVKGTGWNTSTHLSGFDPEEAGRTSAESAIKTIGGERISSGTYNVVFGRQPVTDLFTNIVIPALSLSSVNSSDTPFLGKLGKKIASELLTVYDDGTIKGAVGSKKISCEGIPTGRTDLIHNGFLVGFLANNYLSRKLENVFVSFPPRNGFRYHNGGRNHNIQPRICPTNIVIEGKDEVPSHSLLSKINNGIYIGRIWYTYPINGLAAGDFT
;
A
#
# COMPACT_ATOMS: atom_id res chain seq x y z
N ILE A 1 1.14 -13.45 11.67
CA ILE A 1 0.04 -13.63 12.63
C ILE A 1 -0.74 -12.32 12.74
N THR A 2 -2.02 -12.41 12.91
CA THR A 2 -2.91 -11.28 13.18
C THR A 2 -3.74 -11.63 14.40
N SER A 3 -3.89 -10.72 15.34
CA SER A 3 -4.79 -10.84 16.48
C SER A 3 -5.84 -9.75 16.41
N MET A 4 -7.02 -10.03 16.94
CA MET A 4 -8.12 -9.08 17.06
C MET A 4 -8.78 -9.25 18.42
N ILE A 5 -9.05 -8.15 19.09
CA ILE A 5 -9.81 -8.09 20.32
C ILE A 5 -11.07 -7.29 20.05
N GLU A 6 -12.19 -7.84 20.43
CA GLU A 6 -13.50 -7.18 20.37
C GLU A 6 -14.23 -7.39 21.69
N LYS A 7 -14.66 -6.31 22.30
CA LYS A 7 -15.50 -6.34 23.51
C LYS A 7 -16.48 -5.18 23.45
N GLU A 8 -17.77 -5.47 23.48
CA GLU A 8 -18.83 -4.46 23.33
C GLU A 8 -18.70 -3.73 21.98
N SER A 9 -18.48 -2.41 21.99
CA SER A 9 -18.25 -1.61 20.77
C SER A 9 -16.77 -1.32 20.50
N VAL A 10 -15.87 -1.93 21.28
CA VAL A 10 -14.42 -1.65 21.24
C VAL A 10 -13.71 -2.72 20.45
N LYS A 11 -12.91 -2.31 19.46
CA LYS A 11 -12.13 -3.21 18.60
C LYS A 11 -10.68 -2.74 18.50
N GLY A 12 -9.77 -3.70 18.53
CA GLY A 12 -8.36 -3.46 18.27
C GLY A 12 -7.75 -4.59 17.46
N THR A 13 -6.80 -4.27 16.61
CA THR A 13 -6.05 -5.28 15.83
C THR A 13 -4.56 -5.01 15.92
N GLY A 14 -3.78 -6.09 15.91
CA GLY A 14 -2.35 -6.05 15.79
C GLY A 14 -1.87 -7.14 14.86
N TRP A 15 -0.72 -6.98 14.27
CA TRP A 15 -0.12 -7.96 13.37
C TRP A 15 1.39 -7.91 13.45
N ASN A 16 2.00 -9.06 13.23
CA ASN A 16 3.43 -9.21 13.05
C ASN A 16 3.70 -10.15 11.88
N THR A 17 4.71 -9.86 11.08
CA THR A 17 5.11 -10.69 9.94
C THR A 17 6.63 -10.71 9.81
N SER A 18 7.17 -11.88 9.51
CA SER A 18 8.60 -12.08 9.32
C SER A 18 8.86 -13.18 8.30
N THR A 19 9.99 -13.12 7.64
CA THR A 19 10.51 -14.19 6.78
C THR A 19 11.36 -15.20 7.56
N HIS A 20 11.67 -14.92 8.81
CA HIS A 20 12.49 -15.76 9.69
C HIS A 20 11.82 -15.93 11.04
N LEU A 21 11.96 -17.13 11.62
CA LEU A 21 11.37 -17.42 12.93
C LEU A 21 11.93 -16.53 14.05
N SER A 22 13.20 -16.17 13.97
CA SER A 22 13.85 -15.28 14.96
C SER A 22 13.32 -13.84 14.96
N GLY A 23 12.69 -13.39 13.87
CA GLY A 23 12.06 -12.07 13.77
C GLY A 23 10.55 -12.10 13.94
N PHE A 24 9.98 -13.28 14.26
CA PHE A 24 8.56 -13.46 14.41
C PHE A 24 8.15 -13.30 15.87
N ASP A 25 7.43 -12.24 16.18
CA ASP A 25 6.97 -11.88 17.52
C ASP A 25 5.44 -11.90 17.59
N PRO A 26 4.81 -13.02 17.99
CA PRO A 26 3.36 -13.11 18.13
C PRO A 26 2.82 -12.28 19.32
N GLU A 27 3.64 -12.02 20.33
CA GLU A 27 3.25 -11.25 21.51
C GLU A 27 3.07 -9.76 21.14
N GLU A 28 3.91 -9.23 20.24
CA GLU A 28 3.76 -7.88 19.71
C GLU A 28 2.40 -7.69 19.05
N ALA A 29 1.94 -8.65 18.24
CA ALA A 29 0.64 -8.59 17.61
C ALA A 29 -0.50 -8.57 18.65
N GLY A 30 -0.40 -9.39 19.68
CA GLY A 30 -1.36 -9.42 20.80
C GLY A 30 -1.37 -8.12 21.59
N ARG A 31 -0.20 -7.61 21.97
CA ARG A 31 -0.04 -6.35 22.70
C ARG A 31 -0.59 -5.17 21.92
N THR A 32 -0.23 -5.03 20.63
CA THR A 32 -0.72 -3.96 19.76
C THR A 32 -2.24 -4.00 19.61
N SER A 33 -2.82 -5.20 19.51
CA SER A 33 -4.27 -5.39 19.45
C SER A 33 -4.97 -4.91 20.72
N ALA A 34 -4.44 -5.29 21.89
CA ALA A 34 -4.99 -4.88 23.18
C ALA A 34 -4.86 -3.36 23.40
N GLU A 35 -3.70 -2.78 23.15
CA GLU A 35 -3.47 -1.33 23.26
C GLU A 35 -4.40 -0.54 22.35
N SER A 36 -4.60 -1.01 21.10
CA SER A 36 -5.52 -0.35 20.16
C SER A 36 -6.96 -0.40 20.67
N ALA A 37 -7.42 -1.54 21.18
CA ALA A 37 -8.75 -1.67 21.75
C ALA A 37 -8.95 -0.75 22.97
N ILE A 38 -7.98 -0.73 23.89
CA ILE A 38 -8.05 0.11 25.09
C ILE A 38 -8.15 1.61 24.74
N LYS A 39 -7.40 2.06 23.72
CA LYS A 39 -7.42 3.45 23.27
C LYS A 39 -8.75 3.88 22.66
N THR A 40 -9.59 2.95 22.24
CA THR A 40 -10.92 3.25 21.66
C THR A 40 -12.04 3.24 22.70
N ILE A 41 -11.77 2.89 23.95
CA ILE A 41 -12.76 2.94 25.03
C ILE A 41 -13.23 4.38 25.25
N GLY A 42 -14.56 4.59 25.25
CA GLY A 42 -15.15 5.92 25.42
C GLY A 42 -14.97 6.86 24.21
N GLY A 43 -14.58 6.30 23.06
CA GLY A 43 -14.47 7.05 21.81
C GLY A 43 -15.81 7.62 21.35
N GLU A 44 -15.78 8.82 20.79
CA GLU A 44 -16.92 9.52 20.24
C GLU A 44 -16.75 9.76 18.73
N ARG A 45 -17.87 9.93 18.03
CA ARG A 45 -17.84 10.30 16.62
C ARG A 45 -17.38 11.75 16.46
N ILE A 46 -16.42 11.95 15.57
CA ILE A 46 -16.01 13.29 15.17
C ILE A 46 -17.01 13.90 14.19
N SER A 47 -17.16 15.21 14.20
CA SER A 47 -17.99 15.92 13.22
C SER A 47 -17.37 15.88 11.84
N SER A 48 -18.22 15.95 10.79
CA SER A 48 -17.73 16.11 9.42
C SER A 48 -16.97 17.43 9.25
N GLY A 49 -15.84 17.38 8.57
CA GLY A 49 -14.99 18.56 8.39
C GLY A 49 -13.74 18.27 7.59
N THR A 50 -12.91 19.29 7.45
CA THR A 50 -11.56 19.17 6.86
C THR A 50 -10.54 19.19 7.98
N TYR A 51 -9.70 18.16 8.04
CA TYR A 51 -8.72 17.96 9.10
C TYR A 51 -7.33 17.70 8.54
N ASN A 52 -6.33 18.10 9.29
CA ASN A 52 -4.98 17.56 9.08
C ASN A 52 -4.95 16.13 9.62
N VAL A 53 -4.47 15.18 8.82
CA VAL A 53 -4.52 13.76 9.17
C VAL A 53 -3.12 13.16 9.19
N VAL A 54 -2.81 12.43 10.25
CA VAL A 54 -1.67 11.52 10.32
C VAL A 54 -2.19 10.10 10.27
N PHE A 55 -1.72 9.33 9.29
CA PHE A 55 -2.02 7.92 9.18
C PHE A 55 -0.94 7.10 9.90
N GLY A 56 -1.35 6.16 10.71
CA GLY A 56 -0.48 5.12 11.26
C GLY A 56 0.02 4.16 10.17
N ARG A 57 0.93 3.26 10.53
CA ARG A 57 1.53 2.29 9.58
C ARG A 57 0.50 1.43 8.85
N GLN A 58 -0.44 0.85 9.60
CA GLN A 58 -1.45 -0.03 9.02
C GLN A 58 -2.39 0.72 8.06
N PRO A 59 -2.99 1.87 8.42
CA PRO A 59 -3.77 2.68 7.49
C PRO A 59 -3.05 3.03 6.19
N VAL A 60 -1.77 3.41 6.25
CA VAL A 60 -0.96 3.67 5.05
C VAL A 60 -0.85 2.42 4.19
N THR A 61 -0.55 1.26 4.81
CA THR A 61 -0.46 -0.02 4.09
C THR A 61 -1.77 -0.36 3.38
N ASP A 62 -2.90 -0.21 4.06
CA ASP A 62 -4.22 -0.53 3.50
C ASP A 62 -4.61 0.44 2.37
N LEU A 63 -4.39 1.74 2.53
CA LEU A 63 -4.64 2.74 1.48
C LEU A 63 -3.79 2.46 0.22
N PHE A 64 -2.50 2.20 0.41
CA PHE A 64 -1.62 1.90 -0.71
C PHE A 64 -1.99 0.58 -1.37
N THR A 65 -2.21 -0.48 -0.62
CA THR A 65 -2.52 -1.82 -1.15
C THR A 65 -3.85 -1.84 -1.91
N ASN A 66 -4.88 -1.20 -1.37
CA ASN A 66 -6.23 -1.33 -1.90
C ASN A 66 -6.62 -0.24 -2.91
N ILE A 67 -5.95 0.91 -2.89
CA ILE A 67 -6.34 2.08 -3.70
C ILE A 67 -5.19 2.57 -4.59
N VAL A 68 -4.05 2.95 -4.00
CA VAL A 68 -2.98 3.64 -4.75
C VAL A 68 -2.28 2.69 -5.72
N ILE A 69 -1.83 1.54 -5.25
CA ILE A 69 -1.06 0.59 -6.07
C ILE A 69 -1.88 -0.04 -7.21
N PRO A 70 -3.14 -0.46 -7.00
CA PRO A 70 -3.98 -0.88 -8.13
C PRO A 70 -4.13 0.19 -9.20
N ALA A 71 -4.29 1.46 -8.81
CA ALA A 71 -4.38 2.58 -9.73
C ALA A 71 -3.05 2.88 -10.47
N LEU A 72 -1.91 2.50 -9.91
CA LEU A 72 -0.57 2.61 -10.50
C LEU A 72 -0.16 1.37 -11.31
N SER A 73 -1.11 0.65 -11.90
CA SER A 73 -0.86 -0.50 -12.76
C SER A 73 -1.26 -0.24 -14.21
N LEU A 74 -0.55 -0.83 -15.16
CA LEU A 74 -0.95 -0.79 -16.57
C LEU A 74 -2.31 -1.45 -16.81
N SER A 75 -2.80 -2.30 -15.91
CA SER A 75 -4.15 -2.86 -16.00
C SER A 75 -5.20 -1.76 -15.91
N SER A 76 -5.11 -0.89 -14.90
CA SER A 76 -6.03 0.22 -14.70
C SER A 76 -5.89 1.32 -15.76
N VAL A 77 -4.67 1.52 -16.27
CA VAL A 77 -4.42 2.39 -17.44
C VAL A 77 -5.12 1.84 -18.68
N ASN A 78 -5.00 0.54 -18.95
CA ASN A 78 -5.61 -0.11 -20.13
C ASN A 78 -7.15 -0.10 -20.08
N SER A 79 -7.74 -0.18 -18.88
CA SER A 79 -9.20 -0.07 -18.70
C SER A 79 -9.69 1.37 -18.55
N SER A 80 -8.78 2.35 -18.56
CA SER A 80 -9.08 3.77 -18.28
C SER A 80 -9.70 4.01 -16.89
N ASP A 81 -9.43 3.09 -15.95
CA ASP A 81 -9.95 3.11 -14.59
C ASP A 81 -8.85 3.52 -13.60
N THR A 82 -8.28 4.69 -13.83
CA THR A 82 -7.27 5.27 -12.93
C THR A 82 -7.27 6.80 -12.98
N PRO A 83 -7.15 7.47 -11.82
CA PRO A 83 -6.98 8.92 -11.77
C PRO A 83 -5.63 9.39 -12.32
N PHE A 84 -4.72 8.46 -12.63
CA PHE A 84 -3.36 8.75 -13.13
C PHE A 84 -3.24 8.71 -14.65
N LEU A 85 -4.34 8.46 -15.36
CA LEU A 85 -4.33 8.50 -16.82
C LEU A 85 -3.89 9.88 -17.35
N GLY A 86 -2.90 9.88 -18.25
CA GLY A 86 -2.32 11.11 -18.81
C GLY A 86 -1.52 11.96 -17.83
N LYS A 87 -1.13 11.40 -16.67
CA LYS A 87 -0.34 12.10 -15.64
C LYS A 87 1.12 11.66 -15.57
N LEU A 88 1.57 10.76 -16.44
CA LEU A 88 2.99 10.38 -16.50
C LEU A 88 3.86 11.63 -16.70
N GLY A 89 4.91 11.76 -15.91
CA GLY A 89 5.79 12.93 -15.86
C GLY A 89 5.22 14.15 -15.14
N LYS A 90 3.99 14.07 -14.60
CA LYS A 90 3.37 15.19 -13.87
C LYS A 90 3.48 15.00 -12.37
N LYS A 91 3.49 16.11 -11.63
CA LYS A 91 3.42 16.12 -10.17
C LYS A 91 2.02 15.68 -9.72
N ILE A 92 1.97 14.63 -8.91
CA ILE A 92 0.72 14.04 -8.39
C ILE A 92 0.68 13.98 -6.86
N ALA A 93 1.80 14.21 -6.22
CA ALA A 93 1.95 14.16 -4.76
C ALA A 93 2.96 15.21 -4.27
N SER A 94 3.21 15.23 -2.96
CA SER A 94 4.27 16.04 -2.36
C SER A 94 5.64 15.62 -2.89
N GLU A 95 6.55 16.59 -3.07
CA GLU A 95 7.95 16.34 -3.43
C GLU A 95 8.74 15.54 -2.36
N LEU A 96 8.16 15.41 -1.19
CA LEU A 96 8.72 14.59 -0.12
C LEU A 96 8.46 13.10 -0.31
N LEU A 97 7.55 12.71 -1.22
CA LEU A 97 7.10 11.34 -1.39
C LEU A 97 7.79 10.65 -2.56
N THR A 98 8.42 9.52 -2.28
CA THR A 98 8.91 8.55 -3.28
C THR A 98 8.29 7.19 -3.01
N VAL A 99 7.80 6.53 -4.07
CA VAL A 99 7.18 5.20 -4.00
C VAL A 99 7.71 4.33 -5.13
N TYR A 100 8.16 3.13 -4.78
CA TYR A 100 8.62 2.14 -5.76
C TYR A 100 8.27 0.72 -5.33
N ASP A 101 8.25 -0.20 -6.29
CA ASP A 101 8.20 -1.64 -6.07
C ASP A 101 9.59 -2.23 -6.26
N ASP A 102 10.03 -3.10 -5.36
CA ASP A 102 11.32 -3.80 -5.52
C ASP A 102 11.26 -5.26 -5.06
N GLY A 103 11.32 -6.16 -6.03
CA GLY A 103 11.34 -7.60 -5.79
C GLY A 103 12.69 -8.16 -5.33
N THR A 104 13.74 -7.33 -5.26
CA THR A 104 15.11 -7.77 -4.93
C THR A 104 15.53 -7.48 -3.50
N ILE A 105 14.71 -6.82 -2.70
CA ILE A 105 15.00 -6.49 -1.30
C ILE A 105 15.27 -7.77 -0.52
N LYS A 106 16.48 -7.90 0.01
CA LYS A 106 16.89 -9.09 0.75
C LYS A 106 16.08 -9.22 2.05
N GLY A 107 15.47 -10.40 2.22
CA GLY A 107 14.70 -10.71 3.44
C GLY A 107 13.29 -10.11 3.49
N ALA A 108 12.85 -9.33 2.50
CA ALA A 108 11.49 -8.82 2.48
C ALA A 108 10.48 -9.91 2.04
N VAL A 109 9.26 -9.82 2.57
CA VAL A 109 8.22 -10.87 2.44
C VAL A 109 7.79 -11.10 0.99
N GLY A 110 7.70 -10.04 0.19
CA GLY A 110 7.29 -10.09 -1.21
C GLY A 110 8.42 -10.38 -2.20
N SER A 111 9.67 -10.50 -1.74
CA SER A 111 10.83 -10.64 -2.64
C SER A 111 10.82 -11.93 -3.45
N LYS A 112 11.12 -11.80 -4.73
CA LYS A 112 11.17 -12.89 -5.71
C LYS A 112 12.21 -12.55 -6.77
N LYS A 113 13.01 -13.53 -7.17
CA LYS A 113 14.03 -13.32 -8.21
C LYS A 113 13.44 -13.20 -9.62
N ILE A 114 12.34 -13.88 -9.86
CA ILE A 114 11.75 -14.05 -11.18
C ILE A 114 10.21 -13.96 -11.08
N SER A 115 9.58 -13.31 -12.04
CA SER A 115 8.12 -13.27 -12.20
C SER A 115 7.58 -14.62 -12.71
N CYS A 116 6.26 -14.81 -12.72
CA CYS A 116 5.64 -16.00 -13.33
C CYS A 116 5.70 -16.01 -14.88
N GLU A 117 6.20 -14.95 -15.48
CA GLU A 117 6.46 -14.83 -16.92
C GLU A 117 7.94 -15.09 -17.28
N GLY A 118 8.76 -15.53 -16.32
CA GLY A 118 10.18 -15.81 -16.53
C GLY A 118 11.07 -14.56 -16.59
N ILE A 119 10.56 -13.39 -16.21
CA ILE A 119 11.28 -12.12 -16.28
C ILE A 119 11.87 -11.80 -14.90
N PRO A 120 13.15 -11.39 -14.82
CA PRO A 120 13.74 -10.96 -13.56
C PRO A 120 12.94 -9.83 -12.93
N THR A 121 12.69 -9.92 -11.63
CA THR A 121 12.13 -8.81 -10.85
C THR A 121 13.18 -7.73 -10.62
N GLY A 122 12.83 -6.66 -9.98
CA GLY A 122 13.75 -5.56 -9.68
C GLY A 122 12.98 -4.33 -9.25
N ARG A 123 13.68 -3.23 -9.13
CA ARG A 123 13.10 -1.96 -8.78
C ARG A 123 12.33 -1.34 -9.96
N THR A 124 11.11 -0.90 -9.67
CA THR A 124 10.23 -0.14 -10.57
C THR A 124 9.78 1.10 -9.82
N ASP A 125 10.30 2.27 -10.21
CA ASP A 125 9.89 3.54 -9.62
C ASP A 125 8.49 3.90 -10.14
N LEU A 126 7.60 4.26 -9.22
CA LEU A 126 6.21 4.63 -9.50
C LEU A 126 6.02 6.14 -9.33
N ILE A 127 6.41 6.65 -8.16
CA ILE A 127 6.40 8.08 -7.83
C ILE A 127 7.81 8.44 -7.36
N HIS A 128 8.41 9.45 -7.96
CA HIS A 128 9.71 9.96 -7.55
C HIS A 128 9.61 11.45 -7.25
N ASN A 129 9.91 11.84 -6.00
CA ASN A 129 9.79 13.22 -5.53
C ASN A 129 8.43 13.85 -5.92
N GLY A 130 7.34 13.10 -5.74
CA GLY A 130 5.98 13.55 -6.06
C GLY A 130 5.57 13.48 -7.53
N PHE A 131 6.47 13.14 -8.45
CA PHE A 131 6.17 12.98 -9.87
C PHE A 131 5.85 11.54 -10.21
N LEU A 132 4.82 11.33 -11.01
CA LEU A 132 4.50 10.01 -11.56
C LEU A 132 5.53 9.64 -12.62
N VAL A 133 6.33 8.62 -12.38
CA VAL A 133 7.42 8.21 -13.28
C VAL A 133 7.24 6.81 -13.86
N GLY A 134 6.29 6.02 -13.34
CA GLY A 134 6.11 4.66 -13.82
C GLY A 134 4.81 4.01 -13.38
N PHE A 135 4.55 2.83 -13.95
CA PHE A 135 3.45 1.93 -13.62
C PHE A 135 3.96 0.52 -13.45
N LEU A 136 3.32 -0.25 -12.59
CA LEU A 136 3.52 -1.70 -12.52
C LEU A 136 3.06 -2.35 -13.82
N ALA A 137 3.85 -3.29 -14.35
CA ALA A 137 3.60 -3.92 -15.64
C ALA A 137 3.82 -5.43 -15.61
N ASN A 138 3.03 -6.17 -16.39
CA ASN A 138 3.34 -7.50 -16.83
C ASN A 138 3.76 -7.47 -18.33
N ASN A 139 4.26 -8.57 -18.84
CA ASN A 139 4.78 -8.64 -20.21
C ASN A 139 3.71 -8.33 -21.26
N TYR A 140 2.50 -8.85 -21.08
CA TYR A 140 1.41 -8.64 -22.02
C TYR A 140 1.04 -7.15 -22.16
N LEU A 141 0.79 -6.46 -21.05
CA LEU A 141 0.36 -5.05 -21.08
C LEU A 141 1.52 -4.10 -21.42
N SER A 142 2.76 -4.43 -21.00
CA SER A 142 3.93 -3.66 -21.42
C SER A 142 4.06 -3.63 -22.94
N ARG A 143 3.91 -4.77 -23.62
CA ARG A 143 3.96 -4.85 -25.09
C ARG A 143 2.72 -4.25 -25.76
N LYS A 144 1.54 -4.51 -25.23
CA LYS A 144 0.29 -3.98 -25.78
C LYS A 144 0.26 -2.45 -25.82
N LEU A 145 0.86 -1.81 -24.83
CA LEU A 145 0.82 -0.36 -24.65
C LEU A 145 2.13 0.34 -25.05
N GLU A 146 3.12 -0.37 -25.60
CA GLU A 146 4.43 0.19 -25.96
C GLU A 146 4.37 1.31 -27.02
N ASN A 147 3.35 1.31 -27.89
CA ASN A 147 3.13 2.35 -28.89
C ASN A 147 2.35 3.57 -28.32
N VAL A 148 1.81 3.45 -27.12
CA VAL A 148 0.99 4.51 -26.48
C VAL A 148 1.78 5.20 -25.37
N PHE A 149 2.64 4.46 -24.70
CA PHE A 149 3.46 4.93 -23.56
C PHE A 149 4.92 4.51 -23.76
N VAL A 150 5.79 5.14 -22.99
CA VAL A 150 7.17 4.65 -22.82
C VAL A 150 7.11 3.20 -22.30
N SER A 151 7.97 2.34 -22.80
CA SER A 151 8.03 0.93 -22.38
C SER A 151 8.33 0.83 -20.88
N PHE A 152 7.43 0.18 -20.14
CA PHE A 152 7.64 -0.09 -18.71
C PHE A 152 8.23 -1.49 -18.52
N PRO A 153 9.20 -1.67 -17.61
CA PRO A 153 9.77 -2.97 -17.33
C PRO A 153 8.68 -3.95 -16.84
N PRO A 154 8.49 -5.11 -17.51
CA PRO A 154 7.39 -6.04 -17.20
C PRO A 154 7.74 -6.97 -16.02
N ARG A 155 8.03 -6.43 -14.85
CA ARG A 155 8.58 -7.16 -13.70
C ARG A 155 7.53 -7.76 -12.76
N ASN A 156 6.24 -7.42 -12.95
CA ASN A 156 5.18 -7.66 -12.00
C ASN A 156 4.13 -8.68 -12.45
N GLY A 157 4.44 -9.54 -13.41
CA GLY A 157 3.52 -10.58 -13.89
C GLY A 157 3.50 -11.82 -12.98
N PHE A 158 2.46 -11.95 -12.12
CA PHE A 158 2.32 -13.04 -11.17
C PHE A 158 0.98 -13.75 -11.25
N ARG A 159 0.97 -15.06 -10.93
CA ARG A 159 -0.23 -15.90 -10.88
C ARG A 159 -0.68 -16.09 -9.43
N TYR A 160 -1.28 -15.04 -8.87
CA TYR A 160 -1.88 -15.08 -7.55
C TYR A 160 -3.40 -14.98 -7.66
N HIS A 161 -4.09 -15.76 -6.84
CA HIS A 161 -5.52 -15.67 -6.65
C HIS A 161 -5.84 -16.01 -5.19
N ASN A 162 -6.59 -15.14 -4.52
CA ASN A 162 -7.06 -15.34 -3.14
C ASN A 162 -5.96 -15.84 -2.17
N GLY A 163 -4.79 -15.20 -2.22
CA GLY A 163 -3.68 -15.52 -1.30
C GLY A 163 -2.79 -16.69 -1.71
N GLY A 164 -3.06 -17.36 -2.83
CA GLY A 164 -2.26 -18.50 -3.30
C GLY A 164 -1.80 -18.40 -4.75
N ARG A 165 -0.76 -19.17 -5.09
CA ARG A 165 -0.35 -19.35 -6.50
C ARG A 165 -1.35 -20.27 -7.20
N ASN A 166 -1.75 -19.89 -8.42
CA ASN A 166 -2.64 -20.70 -9.23
C ASN A 166 -2.11 -20.78 -10.67
N HIS A 167 -1.78 -21.98 -11.13
CA HIS A 167 -1.28 -22.23 -12.48
C HIS A 167 -2.35 -22.07 -13.58
N ASN A 168 -3.63 -22.15 -13.22
CA ASN A 168 -4.75 -22.05 -14.14
C ASN A 168 -5.17 -20.61 -14.47
N ILE A 169 -4.54 -19.61 -13.86
CA ILE A 169 -4.84 -18.21 -14.14
C ILE A 169 -3.72 -17.54 -14.94
N GLN A 170 -4.10 -16.57 -15.76
CA GLN A 170 -3.13 -15.74 -16.46
C GLN A 170 -2.36 -14.85 -15.47
N PRO A 171 -1.07 -14.53 -15.76
CA PRO A 171 -0.32 -13.60 -14.95
C PRO A 171 -1.02 -12.23 -14.87
N ARG A 172 -1.29 -11.78 -13.65
CA ARG A 172 -1.83 -10.44 -13.38
C ARG A 172 -0.70 -9.54 -12.89
N ILE A 173 -0.92 -8.24 -12.97
CA ILE A 173 0.01 -7.27 -12.40
C ILE A 173 -0.16 -7.28 -10.88
N CYS A 174 0.90 -7.69 -10.18
CA CYS A 174 0.94 -7.72 -8.73
C CYS A 174 2.25 -7.07 -8.24
N PRO A 175 2.22 -6.25 -7.19
CA PRO A 175 3.43 -5.74 -6.58
C PRO A 175 4.25 -6.85 -5.93
N THR A 176 5.53 -6.57 -5.69
CA THR A 176 6.43 -7.39 -4.86
C THR A 176 6.57 -6.78 -3.47
N ASN A 177 7.45 -5.80 -3.29
CA ASN A 177 7.57 -5.05 -2.06
C ASN A 177 7.41 -3.57 -2.40
N ILE A 178 6.30 -2.97 -2.00
CA ILE A 178 6.11 -1.53 -2.11
C ILE A 178 6.87 -0.83 -1.00
N VAL A 179 7.74 0.06 -1.40
CA VAL A 179 8.51 0.92 -0.49
C VAL A 179 8.00 2.35 -0.62
N ILE A 180 7.74 2.96 0.51
CA ILE A 180 7.31 4.35 0.63
C ILE A 180 8.40 5.07 1.42
N GLU A 181 9.05 6.04 0.78
CA GLU A 181 10.13 6.83 1.36
C GLU A 181 9.71 8.29 1.49
N GLY A 182 10.02 8.87 2.64
CA GLY A 182 9.92 10.31 2.88
C GLY A 182 11.28 10.98 2.72
N LYS A 183 11.35 12.17 2.14
CA LYS A 183 12.61 12.89 1.99
C LYS A 183 13.16 13.42 3.33
N ASP A 184 12.26 13.87 4.22
CA ASP A 184 12.61 14.43 5.53
C ASP A 184 11.89 13.60 6.61
N GLU A 185 12.37 12.38 6.84
CA GLU A 185 11.79 11.49 7.82
C GLU A 185 11.97 12.03 9.24
N VAL A 186 10.88 12.03 9.99
CA VAL A 186 10.87 12.43 11.40
C VAL A 186 10.25 11.33 12.26
N PRO A 187 10.66 11.21 13.52
CA PRO A 187 10.03 10.25 14.43
C PRO A 187 8.52 10.47 14.54
N SER A 188 7.76 9.38 14.67
CA SER A 188 6.29 9.43 14.67
C SER A 188 5.71 10.35 15.76
N HIS A 189 6.33 10.41 16.94
CA HIS A 189 5.92 11.33 18.02
C HIS A 189 6.06 12.81 17.62
N SER A 190 7.06 13.14 16.79
CA SER A 190 7.25 14.52 16.29
C SER A 190 6.20 14.90 15.25
N LEU A 191 5.68 13.94 14.49
CA LEU A 191 4.55 14.20 13.58
C LEU A 191 3.28 14.54 14.36
N LEU A 192 2.99 13.76 15.41
CA LEU A 192 1.81 13.99 16.25
C LEU A 192 1.86 15.33 16.95
N SER A 193 3.02 15.75 17.47
CA SER A 193 3.17 17.05 18.13
C SER A 193 3.03 18.26 17.21
N LYS A 194 3.26 18.10 15.90
CA LYS A 194 3.10 19.17 14.90
C LYS A 194 1.65 19.39 14.46
N ILE A 195 0.74 18.49 14.80
CA ILE A 195 -0.67 18.61 14.45
C ILE A 195 -1.42 19.27 15.59
N ASN A 196 -1.55 20.58 15.55
CA ASN A 196 -2.26 21.35 16.59
C ASN A 196 -3.78 21.13 16.58
N ASN A 197 -4.36 20.81 15.43
CA ASN A 197 -5.78 20.48 15.26
C ASN A 197 -5.91 19.47 14.13
N GLY A 198 -5.80 18.20 14.47
CA GLY A 198 -5.79 17.13 13.48
C GLY A 198 -6.22 15.80 14.06
N ILE A 199 -6.24 14.80 13.20
CA ILE A 199 -6.71 13.46 13.50
C ILE A 199 -5.55 12.48 13.26
N TYR A 200 -5.34 11.57 14.20
CA TYR A 200 -4.51 10.38 14.01
C TYR A 200 -5.40 9.20 13.70
N ILE A 201 -5.23 8.61 12.51
CA ILE A 201 -5.94 7.38 12.12
C ILE A 201 -5.05 6.20 12.45
N GLY A 202 -5.41 5.47 13.49
CA GLY A 202 -4.67 4.28 13.95
C GLY A 202 -5.03 3.02 13.18
N ARG A 203 -6.26 2.93 12.69
CA ARG A 203 -6.80 1.76 11.98
C ARG A 203 -7.77 2.16 10.88
N ILE A 204 -7.71 1.46 9.75
CA ILE A 204 -8.76 1.41 8.73
C ILE A 204 -9.28 -0.03 8.69
N TRP A 205 -10.59 -0.19 8.76
CA TRP A 205 -11.22 -1.51 8.79
C TRP A 205 -11.45 -2.09 7.40
N TYR A 206 -11.78 -1.22 6.44
CA TYR A 206 -11.85 -1.56 5.02
C TYR A 206 -11.69 -0.28 4.18
N THR A 207 -11.22 -0.46 2.95
CA THR A 207 -11.07 0.63 1.97
C THR A 207 -11.44 0.13 0.59
N TYR A 208 -12.10 1.00 -0.18
CA TYR A 208 -12.41 0.74 -1.58
C TYR A 208 -12.56 2.08 -2.33
N PRO A 209 -12.25 2.12 -3.63
CA PRO A 209 -12.46 3.32 -4.44
C PRO A 209 -13.94 3.48 -4.80
N ILE A 210 -14.48 4.69 -4.64
CA ILE A 210 -15.80 5.07 -5.13
C ILE A 210 -15.69 6.39 -5.88
N ASN A 211 -16.03 6.40 -7.17
CA ASN A 211 -16.09 7.61 -8.00
C ASN A 211 -14.83 8.50 -7.86
N GLY A 212 -13.66 7.88 -7.86
CA GLY A 212 -12.39 8.59 -7.69
C GLY A 212 -12.05 9.01 -6.25
N LEU A 213 -12.86 8.62 -5.28
CA LEU A 213 -12.65 8.84 -3.85
C LEU A 213 -12.30 7.52 -3.16
N ALA A 214 -11.60 7.61 -2.04
CA ALA A 214 -11.42 6.49 -1.12
C ALA A 214 -12.56 6.50 -0.09
N ALA A 215 -13.17 5.35 0.13
CA ALA A 215 -14.16 5.15 1.17
C ALA A 215 -13.73 4.02 2.10
N GLY A 216 -14.12 4.09 3.37
CA GLY A 216 -13.80 3.07 4.37
C GLY A 216 -14.21 3.49 5.77
N ASP A 217 -14.18 2.54 6.71
CA ASP A 217 -14.33 2.81 8.13
C ASP A 217 -12.97 2.88 8.81
N PHE A 218 -12.81 3.81 9.75
CA PHE A 218 -11.56 4.04 10.45
C PHE A 218 -11.78 4.43 11.92
N THR A 219 -10.78 4.17 12.73
CA THR A 219 -10.69 4.54 14.14
C THR A 219 -9.32 5.17 14.47
#